data_bbcd38bba2b2abf543aa5772b17694f6
#
_entry.id   bbcd38bba2b2abf543aa5772b17694f6
#
_cell.length_a   1.000
_cell.length_b   1.000
_cell.length_c   1.000
_cell.angle_alpha   90.00
_cell.angle_beta   90.00
_cell.angle_gamma   90.00
#
_symmetry.space_group_name_H-M   'P 1'
#
loop_
_entity.id
_entity.type
_entity.pdbx_description
1 polymer ?
#
loop_
_entity_poly.entity_id
_entity_poly.type
_entity_poly.pdbx_seq_one_letter_code
_entity_poly.pdbx_strand_id
1 'polypeptide(L)'
;MKLCWSAGSACVNGLQLSYEISGPAQGEPLLLVMGLGGQLIHWPDALCERLVAQGFRVIRFDNRDAGLSADADRGQLINLPRDWLRARFGLPTASNYTLHDMAEDVVGLLDALDIRSAHLAGVSMGGMVAQIVSSRHARRVRSLTSIMSSTNHPKLPTARLDVL
;
A
#
# COMPACT_ATOMS: atom_id res chain seq x y z
N MET A 1 20.82 -6.30 13.67
CA MET A 1 20.92 -4.80 13.76
C MET A 1 19.53 -4.33 14.19
N LYS A 2 19.42 -3.52 15.24
CA LYS A 2 18.11 -3.03 15.68
C LYS A 2 17.63 -1.94 14.71
N LEU A 3 16.41 -2.05 14.20
CA LEU A 3 15.83 -1.02 13.35
C LEU A 3 15.74 0.31 14.10
N CYS A 4 16.06 1.38 13.41
CA CYS A 4 15.79 2.74 13.85
C CYS A 4 14.80 3.36 12.84
N TRP A 5 13.55 3.49 13.25
CA TRP A 5 12.52 4.07 12.43
C TRP A 5 12.50 5.59 12.59
N SER A 6 12.54 6.30 11.47
CA SER A 6 12.24 7.73 11.39
C SER A 6 10.80 7.87 10.92
N ALA A 7 9.91 8.28 11.81
CA ALA A 7 8.51 8.52 11.50
C ALA A 7 8.30 9.91 10.91
N GLY A 8 7.34 10.02 10.00
CA GLY A 8 6.93 11.28 9.39
C GLY A 8 5.52 11.23 8.85
N SER A 9 5.05 12.37 8.38
CA SER A 9 3.82 12.46 7.61
C SER A 9 4.03 13.32 6.37
N ALA A 10 3.31 13.02 5.29
CA ALA A 10 3.37 13.75 4.04
C ALA A 10 1.97 14.13 3.56
N CYS A 11 1.82 15.34 3.04
CA CYS A 11 0.58 15.74 2.38
C CYS A 11 0.60 15.20 0.94
N VAL A 12 -0.29 14.26 0.65
CA VAL A 12 -0.37 13.54 -0.63
C VAL A 12 -1.82 13.56 -1.09
N ASN A 13 -2.08 14.09 -2.27
CA ASN A 13 -3.43 14.17 -2.87
C ASN A 13 -4.49 14.76 -1.92
N GLY A 14 -4.09 15.75 -1.09
CA GLY A 14 -4.98 16.38 -0.12
C GLY A 14 -5.19 15.62 1.18
N LEU A 15 -4.50 14.48 1.37
CA LEU A 15 -4.52 13.65 2.57
C LEU A 15 -3.18 13.71 3.30
N GLN A 16 -3.19 13.50 4.61
CA GLN A 16 -1.98 13.29 5.40
C GLN A 16 -1.71 11.79 5.48
N LEU A 17 -0.62 11.32 4.88
CA LEU A 17 -0.18 9.93 4.97
C LEU A 17 0.95 9.81 5.98
N SER A 18 0.79 8.90 6.93
CA SER A 18 1.81 8.55 7.92
C SER A 18 2.76 7.51 7.34
N TYR A 19 4.06 7.70 7.55
CA TYR A 19 5.08 6.76 7.08
C TYR A 19 6.22 6.61 8.08
N GLU A 20 6.99 5.55 7.92
CA GLU A 20 8.23 5.29 8.63
C GLU A 20 9.32 4.84 7.65
N ILE A 21 10.54 5.31 7.91
CA ILE A 21 11.72 4.98 7.10
C ILE A 21 12.81 4.39 7.99
N SER A 22 13.44 3.32 7.53
CA SER A 22 14.63 2.74 8.17
C SER A 22 15.65 2.30 7.11
N GLY A 23 16.92 2.29 7.49
CA GLY A 23 18.03 1.90 6.63
C GLY A 23 18.89 3.07 6.17
N PRO A 24 19.91 2.81 5.33
CA PRO A 24 20.84 3.84 4.90
C PRO A 24 20.15 4.90 4.03
N ALA A 25 20.46 6.17 4.26
CA ALA A 25 19.85 7.28 3.50
C ALA A 25 20.08 7.18 2.00
N GLN A 26 21.21 6.62 1.56
CA GLN A 26 21.56 6.39 0.16
C GLN A 26 21.23 4.97 -0.30
N GLY A 27 20.51 4.19 0.52
CA GLY A 27 20.08 2.84 0.16
C GLY A 27 19.04 2.84 -0.94
N GLU A 28 18.94 1.72 -1.65
CA GLU A 28 17.91 1.51 -2.66
C GLU A 28 16.51 1.60 -2.03
N PRO A 29 15.64 2.52 -2.49
CA PRO A 29 14.33 2.70 -1.88
C PRO A 29 13.42 1.51 -2.16
N LEU A 30 12.87 0.94 -1.09
CA LEU A 30 11.89 -0.13 -1.12
C LEU A 30 10.63 0.33 -0.36
N LEU A 31 9.53 0.51 -1.07
CA LEU A 31 8.25 0.89 -0.50
C LEU A 31 7.37 -0.34 -0.26
N LEU A 32 6.89 -0.48 0.96
CA LEU A 32 6.04 -1.56 1.42
C LEU A 32 4.58 -1.10 1.48
N VAL A 33 3.71 -1.72 0.67
CA VAL A 33 2.28 -1.38 0.55
C VAL A 33 1.44 -2.44 1.24
N MET A 34 0.74 -2.07 2.31
CA MET A 34 -0.06 -2.98 3.12
C MET A 34 -1.42 -3.29 2.48
N GLY A 35 -2.02 -4.42 2.88
CA GLY A 35 -3.37 -4.84 2.47
C GLY A 35 -4.49 -4.07 3.16
N LEU A 36 -5.74 -4.46 2.85
CA LEU A 36 -6.95 -3.84 3.39
C LEU A 36 -6.97 -3.89 4.93
N GLY A 37 -7.22 -2.75 5.56
CA GLY A 37 -7.29 -2.62 7.02
C GLY A 37 -5.97 -2.84 7.75
N GLY A 38 -4.89 -3.12 7.01
CA GLY A 38 -3.57 -3.28 7.58
C GLY A 38 -2.86 -1.93 7.76
N GLN A 39 -2.10 -1.83 8.86
CA GLN A 39 -1.28 -0.67 9.19
C GLN A 39 0.19 -0.95 8.87
N LEU A 40 0.99 0.10 8.76
CA LEU A 40 2.43 0.01 8.50
C LEU A 40 3.18 -0.89 9.50
N ILE A 41 2.71 -0.94 10.74
CA ILE A 41 3.30 -1.77 11.81
C ILE A 41 3.07 -3.29 11.61
N HIS A 42 2.17 -3.69 10.72
CA HIS A 42 1.94 -5.11 10.41
C HIS A 42 3.05 -5.72 9.53
N TRP A 43 3.93 -4.89 8.95
CA TRP A 43 5.16 -5.41 8.35
C TRP A 43 6.10 -5.88 9.46
N PRO A 44 6.45 -7.20 9.52
CA PRO A 44 7.28 -7.72 10.60
C PRO A 44 8.65 -7.04 10.66
N ASP A 45 9.05 -6.57 11.82
CA ASP A 45 10.36 -5.93 11.99
C ASP A 45 11.51 -6.85 11.58
N ALA A 46 11.41 -8.17 11.83
CA ALA A 46 12.40 -9.13 11.38
C ALA A 46 12.58 -9.18 9.86
N LEU A 47 11.50 -8.94 9.08
CA LEU A 47 11.59 -8.80 7.62
C LEU A 47 12.30 -7.49 7.27
N CYS A 48 11.86 -6.38 7.86
CA CYS A 48 12.44 -5.06 7.61
C CYS A 48 13.92 -5.01 7.98
N GLU A 49 14.34 -5.63 9.08
CA GLU A 49 15.75 -5.77 9.47
C GLU A 49 16.59 -6.47 8.41
N ARG A 50 16.07 -7.56 7.84
CA ARG A 50 16.75 -8.29 6.77
C ARG A 50 16.88 -7.45 5.50
N LEU A 51 15.83 -6.71 5.14
CA LEU A 51 15.85 -5.82 3.98
C LEU A 51 16.86 -4.66 4.17
N VAL A 52 16.87 -4.04 5.35
CA VAL A 52 17.86 -3.00 5.71
C VAL A 52 19.28 -3.57 5.69
N ALA A 53 19.49 -4.80 6.17
CA ALA A 53 20.79 -5.47 6.14
C ALA A 53 21.28 -5.76 4.70
N GLN A 54 20.37 -5.85 3.73
CA GLN A 54 20.69 -5.95 2.29
C GLN A 54 20.94 -4.58 1.62
N GLY A 55 20.93 -3.50 2.39
CA GLY A 55 21.22 -2.16 1.89
C GLY A 55 19.99 -1.36 1.42
N PHE A 56 18.78 -1.87 1.60
CA PHE A 56 17.57 -1.12 1.25
C PHE A 56 17.28 0.02 2.24
N ARG A 57 16.81 1.14 1.70
CA ARG A 57 16.08 2.16 2.44
C ARG A 57 14.61 1.75 2.46
N VAL A 58 14.20 1.10 3.54
CA VAL A 58 12.84 0.55 3.69
C VAL A 58 11.90 1.64 4.13
N ILE A 59 10.79 1.80 3.38
CA ILE A 59 9.71 2.75 3.64
C ILE A 59 8.42 1.95 3.80
N ARG A 60 7.72 2.15 4.92
CA ARG A 60 6.38 1.61 5.14
C ARG A 60 5.44 2.76 5.49
N PHE A 61 4.20 2.67 5.07
CA PHE A 61 3.22 3.74 5.28
C PHE A 61 1.83 3.17 5.55
N ASP A 62 1.00 3.95 6.20
CA ASP A 62 -0.41 3.68 6.34
C ASP A 62 -1.15 4.15 5.08
N ASN A 63 -1.89 3.25 4.45
CA ASN A 63 -2.79 3.63 3.36
C ASN A 63 -3.83 4.66 3.86
N ARG A 64 -4.50 5.35 2.95
CA ARG A 64 -5.68 6.16 3.31
C ARG A 64 -6.66 5.33 4.16
N ASP A 65 -7.31 5.93 5.14
CA ASP A 65 -8.24 5.30 6.08
C ASP A 65 -7.64 4.19 6.95
N ALA A 66 -6.31 4.15 7.10
CA ALA A 66 -5.61 3.18 7.93
C ALA A 66 -4.64 3.86 8.90
N GLY A 67 -4.49 3.28 10.08
CA GLY A 67 -3.50 3.67 11.07
C GLY A 67 -3.55 5.14 11.46
N LEU A 68 -2.45 5.86 11.22
CA LEU A 68 -2.32 7.29 11.51
C LEU A 68 -2.51 8.17 10.26
N SER A 69 -2.81 7.59 9.10
CA SER A 69 -3.16 8.36 7.90
C SER A 69 -4.55 8.95 8.00
N ALA A 70 -4.77 10.09 7.33
CA ALA A 70 -6.05 10.79 7.40
C ALA A 70 -7.18 9.97 6.79
N ASP A 71 -8.35 10.06 7.41
CA ASP A 71 -9.59 9.54 6.88
C ASP A 71 -9.97 10.26 5.57
N ALA A 72 -9.95 9.54 4.47
CA ALA A 72 -10.47 10.02 3.19
C ALA A 72 -12.00 10.03 3.18
N ASP A 73 -12.61 9.16 3.96
CA ASP A 73 -14.06 8.90 4.01
C ASP A 73 -14.78 9.58 5.18
N ARG A 74 -14.23 10.60 5.78
CA ARG A 74 -14.75 11.39 6.91
C ARG A 74 -16.21 11.08 7.28
N GLY A 75 -16.45 9.93 7.95
CA GLY A 75 -17.73 9.62 8.58
C GLY A 75 -18.71 8.75 7.78
N GLN A 76 -18.39 8.24 6.63
CA GLN A 76 -19.22 7.19 6.02
C GLN A 76 -18.89 5.82 6.65
N LEU A 77 -19.83 5.30 7.42
CA LEU A 77 -19.74 3.93 7.92
C LEU A 77 -19.82 2.97 6.72
N ILE A 78 -18.70 2.35 6.40
CA ILE A 78 -18.64 1.27 5.39
C ILE A 78 -19.46 0.10 5.92
N ASN A 79 -20.57 -0.20 5.27
CA ASN A 79 -21.34 -1.40 5.58
C ASN A 79 -20.81 -2.55 4.73
N LEU A 80 -19.72 -3.18 5.20
CA LEU A 80 -19.03 -4.25 4.47
C LEU A 80 -19.97 -5.34 3.92
N PRO A 81 -20.96 -5.90 4.67
CA PRO A 81 -21.88 -6.90 4.13
C PRO A 81 -22.75 -6.36 2.99
N ARG A 82 -23.27 -5.13 3.14
CA ARG A 82 -24.11 -4.49 2.11
C ARG A 82 -23.28 -4.19 0.86
N ASP A 83 -22.09 -3.64 1.02
CA ASP A 83 -21.24 -3.23 -0.09
C ASP A 83 -20.64 -4.44 -0.82
N TRP A 84 -20.33 -5.52 -0.09
CA TRP A 84 -19.98 -6.81 -0.68
C TRP A 84 -21.13 -7.36 -1.54
N LEU A 85 -22.35 -7.35 -1.02
CA LEU A 85 -23.52 -7.81 -1.76
C LEU A 85 -23.77 -6.96 -3.02
N ARG A 86 -23.66 -5.63 -2.90
CA ARG A 86 -23.78 -4.70 -4.04
C ARG A 86 -22.72 -4.98 -5.10
N ALA A 87 -21.44 -5.13 -4.69
CA ALA A 87 -20.34 -5.44 -5.59
C ALA A 87 -20.57 -6.75 -6.36
N ARG A 88 -21.13 -7.79 -5.69
CA ARG A 88 -21.45 -9.08 -6.32
C ARG A 88 -22.49 -8.95 -7.44
N PHE A 89 -23.38 -7.99 -7.36
CA PHE A 89 -24.41 -7.70 -8.38
C PHE A 89 -23.99 -6.57 -9.34
N GLY A 90 -22.72 -6.12 -9.31
CA GLY A 90 -22.24 -5.03 -10.16
C GLY A 90 -22.85 -3.67 -9.84
N LEU A 91 -23.45 -3.52 -8.66
CA LEU A 91 -24.02 -2.26 -8.20
C LEU A 91 -22.93 -1.35 -7.61
N PRO A 92 -23.05 -0.01 -7.74
CA PRO A 92 -22.11 0.93 -7.14
C PRO A 92 -21.99 0.72 -5.63
N THR A 93 -20.76 0.63 -5.13
CA THR A 93 -20.45 0.62 -3.70
C THR A 93 -20.29 2.05 -3.19
N ALA A 94 -20.40 2.23 -1.88
CA ALA A 94 -20.32 3.57 -1.28
C ALA A 94 -18.88 4.08 -1.09
N SER A 95 -17.87 3.44 -1.71
CA SER A 95 -16.49 3.89 -1.60
C SER A 95 -16.27 5.20 -2.36
N ASN A 96 -15.73 6.21 -1.68
CA ASN A 96 -15.42 7.51 -2.28
C ASN A 96 -14.09 7.51 -3.03
N TYR A 97 -13.37 6.40 -3.02
CA TYR A 97 -12.09 6.24 -3.72
C TYR A 97 -11.91 4.81 -4.25
N THR A 98 -10.98 4.66 -5.13
CA THR A 98 -10.64 3.41 -5.85
C THR A 98 -9.22 2.97 -5.54
N LEU A 99 -8.86 1.75 -5.98
CA LEU A 99 -7.46 1.30 -5.97
C LEU A 99 -6.55 2.19 -6.84
N HIS A 100 -7.12 2.87 -7.84
CA HIS A 100 -6.36 3.84 -8.64
C HIS A 100 -5.99 5.08 -7.84
N ASP A 101 -6.90 5.58 -7.00
CA ASP A 101 -6.60 6.70 -6.10
C ASP A 101 -5.52 6.32 -5.08
N MET A 102 -5.55 5.09 -4.56
CA MET A 102 -4.49 4.56 -3.69
C MET A 102 -3.15 4.42 -4.43
N ALA A 103 -3.17 4.09 -5.72
CA ALA A 103 -1.96 4.03 -6.54
C ALA A 103 -1.36 5.43 -6.75
N GLU A 104 -2.20 6.45 -6.94
CA GLU A 104 -1.74 7.85 -6.99
C GLU A 104 -1.19 8.31 -5.64
N ASP A 105 -1.68 7.78 -4.51
CA ASP A 105 -1.08 8.05 -3.20
C ASP A 105 0.33 7.49 -3.07
N VAL A 106 0.55 6.28 -3.57
CA VAL A 106 1.91 5.69 -3.62
C VAL A 106 2.86 6.57 -4.41
N VAL A 107 2.43 7.07 -5.57
CA VAL A 107 3.23 7.96 -6.42
C VAL A 107 3.47 9.29 -5.71
N GLY A 108 2.43 9.89 -5.15
CA GLY A 108 2.51 11.14 -4.41
C GLY A 108 3.41 11.05 -3.17
N LEU A 109 3.40 9.90 -2.47
CA LEU A 109 4.32 9.67 -1.35
C LEU A 109 5.79 9.59 -1.83
N LEU A 110 6.05 8.93 -2.96
CA LEU A 110 7.39 8.94 -3.55
C LEU A 110 7.83 10.37 -3.92
N ASP A 111 6.92 11.20 -4.45
CA ASP A 111 7.20 12.60 -4.77
C ASP A 111 7.49 13.42 -3.51
N ALA A 112 6.67 13.28 -2.47
CA ALA A 112 6.86 13.98 -1.21
C ALA A 112 8.18 13.61 -0.49
N LEU A 113 8.70 12.41 -0.75
CA LEU A 113 9.98 11.91 -0.22
C LEU A 113 11.17 12.16 -1.14
N ASP A 114 10.98 12.87 -2.27
CA ASP A 114 11.97 13.11 -3.33
C ASP A 114 12.59 11.80 -3.86
N ILE A 115 11.76 10.76 -4.02
CA ILE A 115 12.17 9.46 -4.53
C ILE A 115 11.70 9.31 -5.97
N ARG A 116 12.65 9.34 -6.90
CA ARG A 116 12.35 9.22 -8.34
C ARG A 116 11.75 7.87 -8.72
N SER A 117 12.27 6.78 -8.17
CA SER A 117 11.77 5.41 -8.40
C SER A 117 12.14 4.49 -7.25
N ALA A 118 11.29 3.51 -6.96
CA ALA A 118 11.46 2.57 -5.86
C ALA A 118 11.18 1.12 -6.29
N HIS A 119 11.69 0.17 -5.53
CA HIS A 119 11.15 -1.18 -5.49
C HIS A 119 9.82 -1.15 -4.75
N LEU A 120 8.81 -1.86 -5.24
CA LEU A 120 7.51 -1.97 -4.58
C LEU A 120 7.29 -3.40 -4.10
N ALA A 121 6.90 -3.56 -2.85
CA ALA A 121 6.41 -4.83 -2.33
C ALA A 121 5.02 -4.60 -1.72
N GLY A 122 4.01 -5.29 -2.26
CA GLY A 122 2.63 -5.14 -1.81
C GLY A 122 2.01 -6.47 -1.43
N VAL A 123 1.28 -6.50 -0.31
CA VAL A 123 0.56 -7.67 0.18
C VAL A 123 -0.94 -7.51 -0.03
N SER A 124 -1.61 -8.56 -0.55
CA SER A 124 -3.06 -8.59 -0.77
C SER A 124 -3.53 -7.38 -1.61
N MET A 125 -4.43 -6.54 -1.11
CA MET A 125 -4.85 -5.30 -1.76
C MET A 125 -3.66 -4.38 -2.09
N GLY A 126 -2.65 -4.29 -1.22
CA GLY A 126 -1.43 -3.53 -1.50
C GLY A 126 -0.65 -4.04 -2.71
N GLY A 127 -0.72 -5.35 -2.99
CA GLY A 127 -0.17 -5.93 -4.22
C GLY A 127 -0.97 -5.50 -5.46
N MET A 128 -2.30 -5.36 -5.37
CA MET A 128 -3.12 -4.82 -6.47
C MET A 128 -2.77 -3.35 -6.74
N VAL A 129 -2.64 -2.55 -5.69
CA VAL A 129 -2.20 -1.14 -5.78
C VAL A 129 -0.83 -1.05 -6.45
N ALA A 130 0.15 -1.83 -6.00
CA ALA A 130 1.49 -1.84 -6.56
C ALA A 130 1.51 -2.29 -8.05
N GLN A 131 0.63 -3.20 -8.46
CA GLN A 131 0.45 -3.58 -9.86
C GLN A 131 -0.09 -2.40 -10.70
N ILE A 132 -1.05 -1.64 -10.16
CA ILE A 132 -1.58 -0.44 -10.84
C ILE A 132 -0.47 0.60 -11.02
N VAL A 133 0.32 0.88 -9.95
CA VAL A 133 1.49 1.78 -10.05
C VAL A 133 2.45 1.30 -11.12
N SER A 134 2.78 -0.01 -11.14
CA SER A 134 3.70 -0.59 -12.12
C SER A 134 3.20 -0.46 -13.57
N SER A 135 1.89 -0.56 -13.77
CA SER A 135 1.27 -0.45 -15.09
C SER A 135 1.17 1.01 -15.57
N ARG A 136 0.77 1.93 -14.70
CA ARG A 136 0.49 3.33 -15.07
C ARG A 136 1.71 4.23 -14.95
N HIS A 137 2.58 3.93 -14.00
CA HIS A 137 3.75 4.72 -13.63
C HIS A 137 5.04 3.88 -13.71
N ALA A 138 5.24 3.11 -14.78
CA ALA A 138 6.35 2.17 -14.93
C ALA A 138 7.73 2.78 -14.65
N ARG A 139 7.91 4.08 -14.94
CA ARG A 139 9.18 4.80 -14.69
C ARG A 139 9.45 5.04 -13.18
N ARG A 140 8.44 4.87 -12.34
CA ARG A 140 8.52 5.02 -10.87
C ARG A 140 8.85 3.70 -10.18
N VAL A 141 8.83 2.57 -10.92
CA VAL A 141 8.96 1.22 -10.36
C VAL A 141 10.22 0.55 -10.88
N ARG A 142 11.13 0.19 -9.97
CA ARG A 142 12.35 -0.58 -10.28
C ARG A 142 12.07 -2.07 -10.34
N SER A 143 11.27 -2.57 -9.42
CA SER A 143 10.74 -3.94 -9.42
C SER A 143 9.43 -4.01 -8.64
N LEU A 144 8.65 -5.04 -8.90
CA LEU A 144 7.40 -5.33 -8.21
C LEU A 144 7.47 -6.71 -7.56
N THR A 145 7.18 -6.77 -6.26
CA THR A 145 6.92 -7.99 -5.51
C THR A 145 5.47 -8.00 -5.06
N SER A 146 4.67 -8.90 -5.62
CA SER A 146 3.24 -9.05 -5.30
C SER A 146 3.04 -10.29 -4.45
N ILE A 147 2.59 -10.12 -3.19
CA ILE A 147 2.50 -11.17 -2.18
C ILE A 147 1.02 -11.45 -1.89
N MET A 148 0.58 -12.70 -2.00
CA MET A 148 -0.81 -13.13 -1.73
C MET A 148 -1.84 -12.20 -2.39
N SER A 149 -1.62 -11.84 -3.65
CA SER A 149 -2.40 -10.86 -4.39
C SER A 149 -2.79 -11.39 -5.76
N SER A 150 -3.69 -10.69 -6.44
CA SER A 150 -4.13 -11.01 -7.79
C SER A 150 -4.31 -9.74 -8.62
N THR A 151 -4.56 -9.89 -9.92
CA THR A 151 -4.96 -8.77 -10.78
C THR A 151 -6.44 -8.44 -10.65
N ASN A 152 -7.19 -9.17 -9.82
CA ASN A 152 -8.65 -9.09 -9.69
C ASN A 152 -9.40 -9.28 -11.03
N HIS A 153 -8.81 -10.01 -11.98
CA HIS A 153 -9.45 -10.27 -13.27
C HIS A 153 -10.62 -11.24 -13.08
N PRO A 154 -11.82 -11.00 -13.64
CA PRO A 154 -13.03 -11.79 -13.38
C PRO A 154 -12.93 -13.29 -13.73
N LYS A 155 -11.98 -13.67 -14.59
CA LYS A 155 -11.73 -15.08 -14.98
C LYS A 155 -10.76 -15.81 -14.06
N LEU A 156 -10.16 -15.12 -13.08
CA LEU A 156 -9.29 -15.78 -12.11
C LEU A 156 -10.13 -16.55 -11.08
N PRO A 157 -9.63 -17.71 -10.61
CA PRO A 157 -10.30 -18.42 -9.53
C PRO A 157 -10.37 -17.52 -8.29
N THR A 158 -11.54 -17.52 -7.65
CA THR A 158 -11.71 -16.87 -6.35
C THR A 158 -10.97 -17.65 -5.27
N ALA A 159 -10.61 -16.98 -4.17
CA ALA A 159 -10.05 -17.66 -3.01
C ALA A 159 -11.01 -18.77 -2.54
N ARG A 160 -10.47 -19.93 -2.24
CA ARG A 160 -11.25 -21.06 -1.71
C ARG A 160 -11.70 -20.72 -0.29
N LEU A 161 -12.99 -20.92 -0.02
CA LEU A 161 -13.59 -20.63 1.29
C LEU A 161 -13.05 -21.53 2.43
N ASP A 162 -12.48 -22.68 2.07
CA ASP A 162 -11.87 -23.62 3.01
C ASP A 162 -10.45 -23.20 3.48
N VAL A 163 -9.93 -22.10 2.98
CA VAL A 163 -8.61 -21.54 3.32
C VAL A 163 -8.72 -20.21 4.07
N LEU A 164 -9.94 -19.70 4.22
CA LEU A 164 -10.26 -18.48 4.95
C LEU A 164 -10.78 -18.82 6.35
#